data_878faaff946ac3fb5706a1873626b74c
#
_entry.id   878faaff946ac3fb5706a1873626b74c
#
_cell.length_a   1.000
_cell.length_b   1.000
_cell.length_c   1.000
_cell.angle_alpha   90.00
_cell.angle_beta   90.00
_cell.angle_gamma   90.00
#
_symmetry.space_group_name_H-M   'P 1'
#
loop_
_entity.id
_entity.type
_entity.pdbx_description
1 polymer ?
#
loop_
_entity_poly.entity_id
_entity_poly.type
_entity_poly.pdbx_seq_one_letter_code
_entity_poly.pdbx_strand_id
1 'polypeptide(L)'
;MKWFKRIVIAVPVIIVVILVTVFLINQITPKPISLLVRKQFDTSEKEQVYARPDDFQQKIKQIDRNKEITYPSKYKNNHMDIYTPKTEKKKLPILFWMHGGAYVGGDKNDCRDYLEYLCSDTQQIVVNIDYERSPEAKHPTPVIQLNEAIQAAKKEIKEQADWSNILIGGDSAGAQISGEYLLALQNEEIKKADQLDPTLENKQITKFVSLSGLLDPSAFTQVSDKISSFLYAKCGWAYFDSKNFERLEDVKHLALARHADRWTQKTFLTDGNTNTFTKQMEQTASAFEKVGVKVTKVDYTKKNVVLNHEYQFDFSNKQAQETYQKLVAFFKE
;
A
#
# COMPACT_ATOMS: atom_id res chain seq x y z
N MET A 1 -8.62 12.54 -57.78
CA MET A 1 -9.87 11.94 -57.20
C MET A 1 -9.73 10.46 -56.77
N LYS A 2 -9.10 9.55 -57.57
CA LYS A 2 -8.91 8.13 -57.15
C LYS A 2 -7.98 7.94 -55.98
N TRP A 3 -6.97 8.77 -55.81
CA TRP A 3 -6.00 8.69 -54.72
C TRP A 3 -6.58 9.16 -53.38
N PHE A 4 -7.40 10.21 -53.39
CA PHE A 4 -8.16 10.67 -52.22
C PHE A 4 -9.13 9.61 -51.69
N LYS A 5 -9.88 8.93 -52.58
CA LYS A 5 -10.76 7.81 -52.18
C LYS A 5 -10.00 6.63 -51.55
N ARG A 6 -8.77 6.34 -52.00
CA ARG A 6 -7.93 5.30 -51.39
C ARG A 6 -7.47 5.67 -49.98
N ILE A 7 -7.11 6.92 -49.73
CA ILE A 7 -6.73 7.40 -48.39
C ILE A 7 -7.94 7.39 -47.45
N VAL A 8 -9.12 7.82 -47.91
CA VAL A 8 -10.34 7.83 -47.11
C VAL A 8 -10.77 6.42 -46.66
N ILE A 9 -10.45 5.39 -47.42
CA ILE A 9 -10.74 3.99 -47.05
C ILE A 9 -9.58 3.40 -46.23
N ALA A 10 -8.33 3.71 -46.53
CA ALA A 10 -7.18 3.13 -45.87
C ALA A 10 -7.05 3.58 -44.39
N VAL A 11 -7.34 4.84 -44.10
CA VAL A 11 -7.23 5.37 -42.72
C VAL A 11 -8.16 4.66 -41.73
N PRO A 12 -9.48 4.50 -41.98
CA PRO A 12 -10.37 3.71 -41.13
C PRO A 12 -9.93 2.26 -40.93
N VAL A 13 -9.48 1.61 -42.04
CA VAL A 13 -8.99 0.22 -41.96
C VAL A 13 -7.77 0.11 -41.04
N ILE A 14 -6.81 1.01 -41.20
CA ILE A 14 -5.62 1.06 -40.30
C ILE A 14 -6.03 1.26 -38.85
N ILE A 15 -6.96 2.17 -38.59
CA ILE A 15 -7.47 2.41 -37.21
C ILE A 15 -8.10 1.13 -36.65
N VAL A 16 -8.96 0.46 -37.44
CA VAL A 16 -9.58 -0.80 -36.97
C VAL A 16 -8.53 -1.86 -36.69
N VAL A 17 -7.54 -2.02 -37.57
CA VAL A 17 -6.42 -2.98 -37.35
C VAL A 17 -5.67 -2.66 -36.08
N ILE A 18 -5.34 -1.38 -35.82
CA ILE A 18 -4.66 -0.96 -34.60
C ILE A 18 -5.53 -1.28 -33.37
N LEU A 19 -6.83 -0.93 -33.39
CA LEU A 19 -7.73 -1.20 -32.27
C LEU A 19 -7.88 -2.71 -31.98
N VAL A 20 -8.01 -3.52 -33.02
CA VAL A 20 -8.04 -4.98 -32.89
C VAL A 20 -6.74 -5.52 -32.34
N THR A 21 -5.61 -5.03 -32.82
CA THR A 21 -4.29 -5.44 -32.33
C THR A 21 -4.11 -5.08 -30.86
N VAL A 22 -4.44 -3.85 -30.47
CA VAL A 22 -4.41 -3.40 -29.05
C VAL A 22 -5.34 -4.26 -28.19
N PHE A 23 -6.56 -4.54 -28.68
CA PHE A 23 -7.48 -5.41 -27.97
C PHE A 23 -6.91 -6.82 -27.76
N LEU A 24 -6.35 -7.43 -28.81
CA LEU A 24 -5.74 -8.78 -28.74
C LEU A 24 -4.54 -8.80 -27.79
N ILE A 25 -3.65 -7.80 -27.86
CA ILE A 25 -2.52 -7.70 -26.93
C ILE A 25 -3.01 -7.67 -25.48
N ASN A 26 -4.06 -6.89 -25.19
CA ASN A 26 -4.63 -6.80 -23.85
C ASN A 26 -5.35 -8.08 -23.37
N GLN A 27 -5.60 -9.07 -24.27
CA GLN A 27 -6.09 -10.41 -23.87
C GLN A 27 -4.97 -11.36 -23.44
N ILE A 28 -3.74 -11.14 -23.90
CA ILE A 28 -2.60 -12.04 -23.68
C ILE A 28 -1.58 -11.51 -22.68
N THR A 29 -1.58 -10.21 -22.37
CA THR A 29 -0.67 -9.61 -21.38
C THR A 29 -1.29 -8.38 -20.69
N PRO A 30 -1.05 -8.20 -19.39
CA PRO A 30 -1.47 -7.00 -18.66
C PRO A 30 -0.53 -5.81 -18.88
N LYS A 31 0.69 -6.05 -19.43
CA LYS A 31 1.80 -5.10 -19.44
C LYS A 31 1.46 -3.71 -20.01
N PRO A 32 0.77 -3.56 -21.17
CA PRO A 32 0.50 -2.23 -21.70
C PRO A 32 -0.37 -1.38 -20.78
N ILE A 33 -1.41 -1.98 -20.19
CA ILE A 33 -2.33 -1.27 -19.30
C ILE A 33 -1.67 -1.00 -17.94
N SER A 34 -0.96 -1.97 -17.36
CA SER A 34 -0.27 -1.76 -16.08
C SER A 34 0.78 -0.66 -16.16
N LEU A 35 1.51 -0.55 -17.29
CA LEU A 35 2.45 0.56 -17.50
C LEU A 35 1.75 1.90 -17.73
N LEU A 36 0.56 1.90 -18.35
CA LEU A 36 -0.26 3.12 -18.47
C LEU A 36 -0.75 3.57 -17.10
N VAL A 37 -1.23 2.65 -16.26
CA VAL A 37 -1.63 2.93 -14.88
C VAL A 37 -0.44 3.45 -14.07
N ARG A 38 0.73 2.83 -14.16
CA ARG A 38 1.97 3.34 -13.55
C ARG A 38 2.24 4.79 -13.95
N LYS A 39 2.22 5.07 -15.24
CA LYS A 39 2.45 6.43 -15.73
C LYS A 39 1.43 7.42 -15.16
N GLN A 40 0.18 7.02 -14.99
CA GLN A 40 -0.85 7.85 -14.39
C GLN A 40 -0.53 8.14 -12.91
N PHE A 41 -0.15 7.16 -12.11
CA PHE A 41 0.31 7.35 -10.74
C PHE A 41 1.52 8.28 -10.70
N ASP A 42 2.60 7.91 -11.36
CA ASP A 42 3.87 8.65 -11.35
C ASP A 42 3.73 10.12 -11.86
N THR A 43 2.65 10.45 -12.61
CA THR A 43 2.38 11.80 -13.10
C THR A 43 1.45 12.57 -12.16
N SER A 44 0.36 11.94 -11.72
CA SER A 44 -0.60 12.59 -10.83
C SER A 44 0.00 12.97 -9.48
N GLU A 45 0.90 12.15 -8.96
CA GLU A 45 1.58 12.38 -7.69
C GLU A 45 2.55 13.57 -7.75
N LYS A 46 3.21 13.79 -8.90
CA LYS A 46 4.06 14.99 -9.10
C LYS A 46 3.26 16.27 -9.20
N GLU A 47 2.01 16.17 -9.64
CA GLU A 47 1.09 17.31 -9.83
C GLU A 47 0.16 17.50 -8.63
N GLN A 48 -0.15 16.44 -7.88
CA GLN A 48 -1.05 16.47 -6.75
C GLN A 48 -0.30 16.85 -5.47
N VAL A 49 -0.32 18.12 -5.15
CA VAL A 49 0.17 18.60 -3.86
C VAL A 49 -0.98 18.47 -2.86
N TYR A 50 -0.94 17.45 -2.01
CA TYR A 50 -1.86 17.38 -0.87
C TYR A 50 -1.67 18.58 0.06
N ALA A 51 -2.76 19.12 0.57
CA ALA A 51 -2.69 20.17 1.56
C ALA A 51 -2.02 19.65 2.82
N ARG A 52 -1.03 20.39 3.30
CA ARG A 52 -0.29 20.09 4.53
C ARG A 52 -0.94 20.77 5.73
N PRO A 53 -0.75 20.25 6.96
CA PRO A 53 -1.10 20.97 8.17
C PRO A 53 -0.36 22.32 8.29
N ASP A 54 -0.97 23.30 8.93
CA ASP A 54 -0.40 24.65 9.07
C ASP A 54 0.97 24.65 9.79
N ASP A 55 1.15 23.76 10.75
CA ASP A 55 2.39 23.62 11.52
C ASP A 55 3.41 22.62 10.91
N PHE A 56 3.13 22.10 9.71
CA PHE A 56 3.96 21.08 9.05
C PHE A 56 5.44 21.45 9.04
N GLN A 57 5.78 22.69 8.60
CA GLN A 57 7.16 23.15 8.51
C GLN A 57 7.88 23.22 9.87
N GLN A 58 7.14 23.47 10.95
CA GLN A 58 7.68 23.46 12.32
C GLN A 58 7.93 22.02 12.78
N LYS A 59 7.00 21.13 12.54
CA LYS A 59 7.06 19.71 12.93
C LYS A 59 8.21 18.97 12.27
N ILE A 60 8.39 19.12 10.97
CA ILE A 60 9.43 18.43 10.21
C ILE A 60 10.87 18.90 10.55
N LYS A 61 11.04 20.04 11.22
CA LYS A 61 12.34 20.44 11.79
C LYS A 61 12.73 19.61 13.03
N GLN A 62 11.76 18.92 13.64
CA GLN A 62 11.95 18.09 14.84
C GLN A 62 12.34 16.65 14.52
N ILE A 63 12.61 16.34 13.26
CA ILE A 63 13.05 15.01 12.83
C ILE A 63 14.37 15.08 12.07
N ASP A 64 15.15 14.02 12.17
CA ASP A 64 16.28 13.75 11.29
C ASP A 64 15.82 12.82 10.15
N ARG A 65 16.45 12.98 8.99
CA ARG A 65 16.12 12.23 7.77
C ARG A 65 17.37 11.58 7.22
N ASN A 66 17.39 10.27 7.17
CA ASN A 66 18.37 9.49 6.41
C ASN A 66 17.66 8.91 5.18
N LYS A 67 17.91 9.47 4.02
CA LYS A 67 17.19 9.18 2.77
C LYS A 67 18.03 8.34 1.82
N GLU A 68 17.34 7.67 0.90
CA GLU A 68 17.96 6.88 -0.18
C GLU A 68 18.91 5.80 0.33
N ILE A 69 18.62 5.20 1.48
CA ILE A 69 19.36 4.05 1.99
C ILE A 69 19.06 2.85 1.11
N THR A 70 20.07 2.33 0.45
CA THR A 70 19.94 1.11 -0.35
C THR A 70 19.99 -0.11 0.56
N TYR A 71 18.94 -0.94 0.58
CA TYR A 71 18.97 -2.21 1.28
C TYR A 71 19.38 -3.36 0.34
N PRO A 72 20.09 -4.40 0.81
CA PRO A 72 20.48 -5.53 0.00
C PRO A 72 19.25 -6.27 -0.54
N SER A 73 19.13 -6.33 -1.86
CA SER A 73 18.07 -7.06 -2.57
C SER A 73 18.56 -7.50 -3.94
N LYS A 74 18.08 -8.64 -4.43
CA LYS A 74 18.26 -9.03 -5.83
C LYS A 74 17.32 -8.25 -6.79
N TYR A 75 16.33 -7.57 -6.24
CA TYR A 75 15.37 -6.78 -6.97
C TYR A 75 15.75 -5.30 -6.98
N LYS A 76 15.20 -4.53 -7.94
CA LYS A 76 15.38 -3.07 -8.03
C LYS A 76 14.47 -2.32 -7.07
N ASN A 77 14.54 -0.98 -7.11
CA ASN A 77 13.78 -0.09 -6.22
C ASN A 77 13.95 -0.48 -4.74
N ASN A 78 15.14 -0.91 -4.37
CA ASN A 78 15.52 -1.36 -3.04
C ASN A 78 16.06 -0.20 -2.19
N HIS A 79 15.28 0.87 -2.08
CA HIS A 79 15.61 2.06 -1.30
C HIS A 79 14.62 2.23 -0.14
N MET A 80 15.10 2.82 0.94
CA MET A 80 14.25 3.24 2.05
C MET A 80 14.70 4.59 2.60
N ASP A 81 13.78 5.31 3.21
CA ASP A 81 14.07 6.49 4.01
C ASP A 81 13.80 6.18 5.49
N ILE A 82 14.65 6.69 6.37
CA ILE A 82 14.45 6.58 7.82
C ILE A 82 14.27 7.98 8.39
N TYR A 83 13.13 8.19 9.04
CA TYR A 83 12.81 9.42 9.76
C TYR A 83 12.89 9.14 11.27
N THR A 84 13.71 9.93 11.98
CA THR A 84 13.94 9.74 13.42
C THR A 84 13.59 11.03 14.16
N PRO A 85 12.71 10.99 15.18
CA PRO A 85 12.41 12.19 15.96
C PRO A 85 13.62 12.63 16.79
N LYS A 86 13.87 13.95 16.86
CA LYS A 86 14.89 14.55 17.74
C LYS A 86 14.40 14.52 19.17
N THR A 87 14.84 13.56 19.95
CA THR A 87 14.37 13.30 21.30
C THR A 87 15.46 12.70 22.18
N GLU A 88 15.39 12.92 23.48
CA GLU A 88 16.27 12.32 24.49
C GLU A 88 15.93 10.84 24.80
N LYS A 89 14.82 10.31 24.28
CA LYS A 89 14.43 8.92 24.48
C LYS A 89 15.41 7.98 23.78
N LYS A 90 15.85 6.94 24.49
CA LYS A 90 16.87 6.01 23.99
C LYS A 90 16.34 4.87 23.12
N LYS A 91 15.09 4.49 23.32
CA LYS A 91 14.46 3.38 22.61
C LYS A 91 13.10 3.87 22.09
N LEU A 92 12.96 3.91 20.77
CA LEU A 92 11.77 4.42 20.10
C LEU A 92 11.03 3.29 19.40
N PRO A 93 9.70 3.24 19.46
CA PRO A 93 8.92 2.35 18.59
C PRO A 93 9.23 2.62 17.11
N ILE A 94 9.00 1.62 16.28
CA ILE A 94 9.30 1.69 14.85
C ILE A 94 8.02 1.47 14.06
N LEU A 95 7.79 2.29 13.04
CA LEU A 95 6.80 2.03 12.00
C LEU A 95 7.51 1.67 10.69
N PHE A 96 7.24 0.49 10.15
CA PHE A 96 7.58 0.13 8.78
C PHE A 96 6.38 0.42 7.88
N TRP A 97 6.62 1.16 6.79
CA TRP A 97 5.57 1.61 5.88
C TRP A 97 5.84 1.18 4.45
N MET A 98 4.84 0.54 3.83
CA MET A 98 4.82 0.20 2.41
C MET A 98 3.84 1.11 1.68
N HIS A 99 4.29 1.72 0.57
CA HIS A 99 3.45 2.62 -0.22
C HIS A 99 2.41 1.89 -1.08
N GLY A 100 1.36 2.58 -1.50
CA GLY A 100 0.34 2.12 -2.41
C GLY A 100 0.76 2.09 -3.88
N GLY A 101 -0.23 2.28 -4.80
CA GLY A 101 0.03 2.33 -6.26
C GLY A 101 -0.36 1.05 -7.01
N ALA A 102 -1.34 0.31 -6.51
CA ALA A 102 -1.91 -0.89 -7.17
C ALA A 102 -0.84 -1.92 -7.59
N TYR A 103 0.27 -2.02 -6.86
CA TYR A 103 1.45 -2.83 -7.13
C TYR A 103 2.26 -2.43 -8.37
N VAL A 104 1.80 -1.50 -9.18
CA VAL A 104 2.39 -1.15 -10.49
C VAL A 104 2.98 0.27 -10.56
N GLY A 105 2.53 1.17 -9.71
CA GLY A 105 2.94 2.57 -9.63
C GLY A 105 3.31 2.99 -8.21
N GLY A 106 3.50 4.28 -8.02
CA GLY A 106 3.87 4.88 -6.74
C GLY A 106 5.32 4.68 -6.34
N ASP A 107 5.74 5.43 -5.36
CA ASP A 107 7.01 5.26 -4.66
C ASP A 107 6.94 5.80 -3.22
N LYS A 108 8.01 5.62 -2.43
CA LYS A 108 8.05 6.07 -1.04
C LYS A 108 7.84 7.58 -0.84
N ASN A 109 8.00 8.40 -1.90
CA ASN A 109 7.81 9.84 -1.79
C ASN A 109 6.33 10.25 -1.72
N ASP A 110 5.41 9.40 -2.16
CA ASP A 110 3.98 9.69 -2.22
C ASP A 110 3.39 9.94 -0.83
N CYS A 111 3.81 9.15 0.16
CA CYS A 111 3.40 9.30 1.55
C CYS A 111 4.41 10.09 2.41
N ARG A 112 5.50 10.59 1.84
CA ARG A 112 6.61 11.18 2.58
C ARG A 112 6.18 12.25 3.58
N ASP A 113 5.45 13.25 3.12
CA ASP A 113 5.07 14.38 3.96
C ASP A 113 4.19 13.93 5.15
N TYR A 114 3.26 13.02 4.89
CA TYR A 114 2.40 12.44 5.92
C TYR A 114 3.21 11.65 6.96
N LEU A 115 4.16 10.85 6.52
CA LEU A 115 5.00 10.03 7.38
C LEU A 115 6.04 10.85 8.17
N GLU A 116 6.61 11.91 7.57
CA GLU A 116 7.48 12.86 8.28
C GLU A 116 6.70 13.58 9.40
N TYR A 117 5.48 14.01 9.12
CA TYR A 117 4.61 14.65 10.10
C TYR A 117 4.21 13.68 11.22
N LEU A 118 3.84 12.42 10.85
CA LEU A 118 3.51 11.36 11.79
C LEU A 118 4.70 11.00 12.71
N CYS A 119 5.92 10.91 12.17
CA CYS A 119 7.14 10.69 12.93
C CYS A 119 7.32 11.75 14.04
N SER A 120 7.13 13.02 13.69
CA SER A 120 7.22 14.12 14.65
C SER A 120 6.16 14.04 15.74
N ASP A 121 4.89 13.77 15.39
CA ASP A 121 3.77 13.78 16.34
C ASP A 121 3.73 12.56 17.25
N THR A 122 4.15 11.41 16.76
CA THR A 122 4.09 10.14 17.50
C THR A 122 5.38 9.82 18.22
N GLN A 123 6.47 10.53 17.90
CA GLN A 123 7.80 10.26 18.45
C GLN A 123 8.27 8.82 18.20
N GLN A 124 8.00 8.31 17.00
CA GLN A 124 8.40 6.98 16.55
C GLN A 124 9.36 7.09 15.36
N ILE A 125 10.25 6.13 15.22
CA ILE A 125 11.06 5.99 14.02
C ILE A 125 10.14 5.49 12.91
N VAL A 126 10.22 6.09 11.72
CA VAL A 126 9.49 5.66 10.54
C VAL A 126 10.47 5.20 9.48
N VAL A 127 10.28 3.98 8.98
CA VAL A 127 11.03 3.41 7.86
C VAL A 127 10.08 3.33 6.67
N ASN A 128 10.28 4.19 5.69
CA ASN A 128 9.47 4.35 4.49
C ASN A 128 10.14 3.64 3.32
N ILE A 129 9.53 2.63 2.73
CA ILE A 129 10.18 1.60 1.93
C ILE A 129 9.66 1.62 0.50
N ASP A 130 10.58 1.66 -0.47
CA ASP A 130 10.33 1.34 -1.87
C ASP A 130 10.43 -0.16 -2.11
N TYR A 131 9.76 -0.62 -3.16
CA TYR A 131 9.83 -1.99 -3.65
C TYR A 131 9.76 -2.05 -5.19
N GLU A 132 10.23 -3.13 -5.80
CA GLU A 132 10.13 -3.30 -7.24
C GLU A 132 8.69 -3.63 -7.65
N ARG A 133 8.18 -2.81 -8.57
CA ARG A 133 6.78 -2.81 -9.01
C ARG A 133 6.54 -3.79 -10.16
N SER A 134 5.31 -4.22 -10.30
CA SER A 134 4.87 -5.00 -11.45
C SER A 134 4.73 -4.12 -12.71
N PRO A 135 4.96 -4.66 -13.90
CA PRO A 135 5.14 -6.08 -14.24
C PRO A 135 6.58 -6.60 -14.18
N GLU A 136 7.57 -5.79 -13.76
CA GLU A 136 8.97 -6.21 -13.65
C GLU A 136 9.16 -7.21 -12.51
N ALA A 137 8.46 -7.00 -11.40
CA ALA A 137 8.37 -7.92 -10.28
C ALA A 137 6.94 -8.44 -10.11
N LYS A 138 6.81 -9.58 -9.47
CA LYS A 138 5.53 -10.26 -9.22
C LYS A 138 5.44 -10.63 -7.74
N HIS A 139 4.25 -10.99 -7.31
CA HIS A 139 4.05 -11.63 -6.02
C HIS A 139 5.01 -12.82 -5.84
N PRO A 140 5.69 -12.98 -4.71
CA PRO A 140 5.63 -12.17 -3.48
C PRO A 140 6.78 -11.15 -3.34
N THR A 141 7.39 -10.66 -4.43
CA THR A 141 8.59 -9.80 -4.38
C THR A 141 8.50 -8.64 -3.37
N PRO A 142 7.42 -7.83 -3.31
CA PRO A 142 7.34 -6.73 -2.35
C PRO A 142 7.35 -7.19 -0.89
N VAL A 143 6.79 -8.37 -0.59
CA VAL A 143 6.83 -8.97 0.77
C VAL A 143 8.26 -9.37 1.15
N ILE A 144 9.00 -9.96 0.20
CA ILE A 144 10.41 -10.29 0.37
C ILE A 144 11.22 -9.01 0.60
N GLN A 145 11.00 -7.95 -0.19
CA GLN A 145 11.72 -6.68 -0.06
C GLN A 145 11.39 -5.95 1.25
N LEU A 146 10.17 -6.04 1.76
CA LEU A 146 9.83 -5.57 3.10
C LEU A 146 10.70 -6.24 4.16
N ASN A 147 10.87 -7.56 4.09
CA ASN A 147 11.75 -8.30 5.01
C ASN A 147 13.22 -7.89 4.88
N GLU A 148 13.70 -7.71 3.66
CA GLU A 148 15.08 -7.27 3.36
C GLU A 148 15.33 -5.84 3.89
N ALA A 149 14.37 -4.93 3.73
CA ALA A 149 14.41 -3.57 4.28
C ALA A 149 14.42 -3.58 5.82
N ILE A 150 13.59 -4.43 6.47
CA ILE A 150 13.59 -4.63 7.92
C ILE A 150 14.97 -5.11 8.39
N GLN A 151 15.57 -6.06 7.68
CA GLN A 151 16.90 -6.56 8.00
C GLN A 151 17.98 -5.48 7.90
N ALA A 152 17.90 -4.62 6.90
CA ALA A 152 18.81 -3.49 6.74
C ALA A 152 18.58 -2.43 7.82
N ALA A 153 17.33 -2.04 8.07
CA ALA A 153 16.97 -1.08 9.13
C ALA A 153 17.48 -1.55 10.50
N LYS A 154 17.46 -2.87 10.77
CA LYS A 154 17.97 -3.43 12.02
C LYS A 154 19.46 -3.15 12.23
N LYS A 155 20.24 -2.95 11.16
CA LYS A 155 21.66 -2.54 11.25
C LYS A 155 21.79 -1.03 11.44
N GLU A 156 20.97 -0.24 10.72
CA GLU A 156 21.05 1.22 10.70
C GLU A 156 20.60 1.87 12.01
N ILE A 157 19.54 1.36 12.64
CA ILE A 157 18.90 1.97 13.82
C ILE A 157 18.91 1.08 15.06
N LYS A 158 19.84 0.09 15.13
CA LYS A 158 19.89 -0.94 16.18
C LYS A 158 19.75 -0.39 17.59
N GLU A 159 20.52 0.66 17.91
CA GLU A 159 20.60 1.20 19.28
C GLU A 159 19.46 2.19 19.61
N GLN A 160 18.86 2.78 18.57
CA GLN A 160 17.80 3.81 18.73
C GLN A 160 16.40 3.21 18.83
N ALA A 161 16.21 2.01 18.28
CA ALA A 161 14.93 1.38 18.09
C ALA A 161 14.55 0.40 19.20
N ASP A 162 13.25 0.40 19.54
CA ASP A 162 12.64 -0.64 20.37
C ASP A 162 12.10 -1.78 19.48
N TRP A 163 12.93 -2.79 19.31
CA TRP A 163 12.61 -3.98 18.49
C TRP A 163 11.56 -4.91 19.12
N SER A 164 11.01 -4.56 20.27
CA SER A 164 9.87 -5.24 20.87
C SER A 164 8.54 -4.48 20.67
N ASN A 165 8.58 -3.28 20.09
CA ASN A 165 7.41 -2.44 19.85
C ASN A 165 7.41 -1.93 18.40
N ILE A 166 7.10 -2.82 17.49
CA ILE A 166 7.09 -2.56 16.05
C ILE A 166 5.65 -2.38 15.58
N LEU A 167 5.45 -1.41 14.72
CA LEU A 167 4.26 -1.19 13.94
C LEU A 167 4.57 -1.49 12.48
N ILE A 168 3.62 -2.05 11.78
CA ILE A 168 3.73 -2.27 10.34
C ILE A 168 2.45 -1.79 9.66
N GLY A 169 2.57 -1.21 8.49
CA GLY A 169 1.40 -0.71 7.79
C GLY A 169 1.71 -0.21 6.39
N GLY A 170 0.69 0.33 5.79
CA GLY A 170 0.76 0.88 4.44
C GLY A 170 -0.57 1.47 4.01
N ASP A 171 -0.57 2.03 2.84
CA ASP A 171 -1.76 2.50 2.14
C ASP A 171 -2.06 1.59 0.94
N SER A 172 -3.34 1.45 0.63
CA SER A 172 -3.81 0.72 -0.56
C SER A 172 -3.13 -0.67 -0.73
N ALA A 173 -2.40 -0.90 -1.80
CA ALA A 173 -1.62 -2.13 -2.06
C ALA A 173 -0.51 -2.34 -1.00
N GLY A 174 0.07 -1.28 -0.47
CA GLY A 174 1.08 -1.36 0.59
C GLY A 174 0.54 -1.94 1.90
N ALA A 175 -0.72 -1.67 2.22
CA ALA A 175 -1.38 -2.28 3.38
C ALA A 175 -1.58 -3.80 3.18
N GLN A 176 -1.85 -4.24 1.94
CA GLN A 176 -1.92 -5.67 1.63
C GLN A 176 -0.56 -6.34 1.82
N ILE A 177 0.51 -5.77 1.25
CA ILE A 177 1.88 -6.28 1.36
C ILE A 177 2.29 -6.40 2.85
N SER A 178 2.01 -5.37 3.64
CA SER A 178 2.27 -5.35 5.09
C SER A 178 1.44 -6.39 5.85
N GLY A 179 0.18 -6.54 5.49
CA GLY A 179 -0.73 -7.54 6.06
C GLY A 179 -0.29 -8.96 5.73
N GLU A 180 0.12 -9.22 4.49
CA GLU A 180 0.64 -10.51 4.04
C GLU A 180 1.93 -10.91 4.77
N TYR A 181 2.84 -9.95 4.99
CA TYR A 181 4.01 -10.20 5.84
C TYR A 181 3.61 -10.69 7.24
N LEU A 182 2.58 -10.08 7.85
CA LEU A 182 2.05 -10.53 9.14
C LEU A 182 1.40 -11.92 9.05
N LEU A 183 0.68 -12.22 7.97
CA LEU A 183 0.14 -13.56 7.75
C LEU A 183 1.26 -14.60 7.63
N ALA A 184 2.34 -14.29 6.92
CA ALA A 184 3.48 -15.20 6.78
C ALA A 184 4.19 -15.47 8.13
N LEU A 185 4.19 -14.51 9.07
CA LEU A 185 4.69 -14.73 10.42
C LEU A 185 3.81 -15.69 11.27
N GLN A 186 2.55 -15.86 10.89
CA GLN A 186 1.54 -16.60 11.66
C GLN A 186 1.08 -17.88 10.96
N ASN A 187 1.44 -18.06 9.70
CA ASN A 187 0.99 -19.16 8.86
C ASN A 187 2.15 -19.73 8.01
N GLU A 188 2.56 -20.94 8.34
CA GLU A 188 3.67 -21.64 7.66
C GLU A 188 3.41 -21.92 6.17
N GLU A 189 2.15 -22.06 5.74
CA GLU A 189 1.80 -22.25 4.33
C GLU A 189 2.08 -20.98 3.54
N ILE A 190 1.62 -19.81 4.02
CA ILE A 190 1.88 -18.51 3.41
C ILE A 190 3.39 -18.22 3.43
N LYS A 191 4.04 -18.38 4.59
CA LYS A 191 5.49 -18.18 4.70
C LYS A 191 6.28 -18.99 3.68
N LYS A 192 5.87 -20.25 3.46
CA LYS A 192 6.54 -21.14 2.51
C LYS A 192 6.21 -20.76 1.05
N ALA A 193 4.96 -20.37 0.76
CA ALA A 193 4.55 -19.91 -0.57
C ALA A 193 5.32 -18.64 -0.96
N ASP A 194 5.51 -17.71 -0.03
CA ASP A 194 6.26 -16.47 -0.23
C ASP A 194 7.78 -16.67 -0.21
N GLN A 195 8.25 -17.88 0.09
CA GLN A 195 9.68 -18.18 0.28
C GLN A 195 10.33 -17.22 1.28
N LEU A 196 9.60 -16.85 2.32
CA LEU A 196 10.02 -15.85 3.30
C LEU A 196 10.81 -16.50 4.43
N ASP A 197 11.99 -15.91 4.75
CA ASP A 197 12.73 -16.16 5.99
C ASP A 197 12.66 -14.92 6.87
N PRO A 198 11.65 -14.83 7.77
CA PRO A 198 11.33 -13.58 8.44
C PRO A 198 12.42 -13.12 9.40
N THR A 199 12.78 -11.84 9.31
CA THR A 199 13.72 -11.17 10.24
C THR A 199 13.11 -10.91 11.61
N LEU A 200 11.79 -10.82 11.69
CA LEU A 200 11.02 -10.54 12.91
C LEU A 200 10.21 -11.76 13.35
N GLU A 201 9.95 -11.82 14.65
CA GLU A 201 8.96 -12.72 15.23
C GLU A 201 7.61 -11.99 15.36
N ASN A 202 6.50 -12.70 15.22
CA ASN A 202 5.14 -12.11 15.34
C ASN A 202 4.95 -11.29 16.62
N LYS A 203 5.47 -11.74 17.75
CA LYS A 203 5.34 -11.04 19.06
C LYS A 203 6.03 -9.67 19.12
N GLN A 204 6.95 -9.36 18.20
CA GLN A 204 7.65 -8.06 18.12
C GLN A 204 6.77 -6.99 17.47
N ILE A 205 5.77 -7.41 16.68
CA ILE A 205 4.87 -6.51 15.96
C ILE A 205 3.59 -6.36 16.78
N THR A 206 3.40 -5.16 17.33
CA THR A 206 2.32 -4.85 18.26
C THR A 206 1.09 -4.28 17.60
N LYS A 207 1.25 -3.61 16.44
CA LYS A 207 0.17 -2.90 15.76
C LYS A 207 0.26 -3.05 14.25
N PHE A 208 -0.91 -3.05 13.60
CA PHE A 208 -1.07 -2.97 12.15
C PHE A 208 -1.87 -1.74 11.78
N VAL A 209 -1.44 -1.05 10.71
CA VAL A 209 -2.10 0.15 10.21
C VAL A 209 -2.44 -0.03 8.72
N SER A 210 -3.70 0.16 8.38
CA SER A 210 -4.18 0.15 7.00
C SER A 210 -4.89 1.45 6.68
N LEU A 211 -4.33 2.23 5.77
CA LEU A 211 -4.95 3.42 5.22
C LEU A 211 -5.46 3.11 3.81
N SER A 212 -6.78 3.09 3.63
CA SER A 212 -7.44 2.72 2.37
C SER A 212 -6.97 1.37 1.79
N GLY A 213 -6.68 0.40 2.68
CA GLY A 213 -5.98 -0.83 2.30
C GLY A 213 -6.80 -1.83 1.49
N LEU A 214 -6.15 -2.48 0.54
CA LEU A 214 -6.62 -3.68 -0.12
C LEU A 214 -6.42 -4.88 0.81
N LEU A 215 -7.42 -5.23 1.61
CA LEU A 215 -7.32 -6.27 2.65
C LEU A 215 -7.75 -7.67 2.20
N ASP A 216 -8.30 -7.75 0.99
CA ASP A 216 -8.65 -8.99 0.28
C ASP A 216 -8.30 -8.85 -1.20
N PRO A 217 -7.13 -9.31 -1.63
CA PRO A 217 -6.72 -9.19 -3.03
C PRO A 217 -7.59 -10.01 -3.99
N SER A 218 -8.32 -11.03 -3.52
CA SER A 218 -9.28 -11.77 -4.33
C SER A 218 -10.57 -10.97 -4.63
N ALA A 219 -10.70 -9.78 -4.06
CA ALA A 219 -11.79 -8.84 -4.29
C ALA A 219 -11.28 -7.48 -4.82
N PHE A 220 -10.09 -7.46 -5.42
CA PHE A 220 -9.44 -6.22 -5.89
C PHE A 220 -10.29 -5.46 -6.92
N THR A 221 -11.01 -6.16 -7.78
CA THR A 221 -11.86 -5.54 -8.82
C THR A 221 -13.25 -5.15 -8.32
N GLN A 222 -13.59 -5.44 -7.06
CA GLN A 222 -14.91 -5.17 -6.49
C GLN A 222 -15.07 -3.71 -6.02
N VAL A 223 -14.86 -2.78 -6.93
CA VAL A 223 -15.10 -1.34 -6.77
C VAL A 223 -16.29 -0.90 -7.62
N SER A 224 -16.91 0.24 -7.28
CA SER A 224 -18.14 0.69 -7.94
C SER A 224 -17.93 1.18 -9.37
N ASP A 225 -16.76 1.78 -9.66
CA ASP A 225 -16.43 2.29 -10.99
C ASP A 225 -15.88 1.18 -11.90
N LYS A 226 -16.51 1.02 -13.07
CA LYS A 226 -16.14 -0.04 -14.04
C LYS A 226 -14.75 0.16 -14.67
N ILE A 227 -14.31 1.41 -14.81
CA ILE A 227 -12.99 1.73 -15.38
C ILE A 227 -11.93 1.33 -14.36
N SER A 228 -12.08 1.76 -13.11
CA SER A 228 -11.20 1.37 -12.01
C SER A 228 -11.15 -0.15 -11.84
N SER A 229 -12.30 -0.82 -11.87
CA SER A 229 -12.37 -2.30 -11.83
C SER A 229 -11.58 -2.96 -12.95
N PHE A 230 -11.70 -2.46 -14.18
CA PHE A 230 -10.92 -2.96 -15.32
C PHE A 230 -9.41 -2.71 -15.14
N LEU A 231 -9.01 -1.53 -14.68
CA LEU A 231 -7.60 -1.20 -14.43
C LEU A 231 -7.02 -2.07 -13.32
N TYR A 232 -7.73 -2.25 -12.21
CA TYR A 232 -7.35 -3.14 -11.12
C TYR A 232 -7.21 -4.60 -11.56
N ALA A 233 -8.09 -5.07 -12.46
CA ALA A 233 -7.94 -6.41 -13.04
C ALA A 233 -6.60 -6.58 -13.78
N LYS A 234 -6.12 -5.52 -14.46
CA LYS A 234 -4.82 -5.56 -15.15
C LYS A 234 -3.66 -5.46 -14.18
N CYS A 235 -3.78 -4.63 -13.14
CA CYS A 235 -2.76 -4.51 -12.08
C CYS A 235 -2.62 -5.82 -11.30
N GLY A 236 -3.72 -6.41 -10.87
CA GLY A 236 -3.71 -7.70 -10.19
C GLY A 236 -3.17 -8.83 -11.06
N TRP A 237 -3.52 -8.86 -12.36
CA TRP A 237 -2.91 -9.81 -13.30
C TRP A 237 -1.40 -9.62 -13.42
N ALA A 238 -0.93 -8.37 -13.49
CA ALA A 238 0.50 -8.08 -13.57
C ALA A 238 1.24 -8.54 -12.29
N TYR A 239 0.63 -8.39 -11.12
CA TYR A 239 1.22 -8.74 -9.84
C TYR A 239 1.16 -10.23 -9.55
N PHE A 240 -0.02 -10.85 -9.65
CA PHE A 240 -0.22 -12.28 -9.37
C PHE A 240 0.06 -13.22 -10.53
N ASP A 241 0.54 -12.71 -11.67
CA ASP A 241 0.87 -13.46 -12.89
C ASP A 241 -0.30 -14.31 -13.44
N SER A 242 -1.52 -13.94 -13.17
CA SER A 242 -2.72 -14.66 -13.62
C SER A 242 -3.85 -13.71 -13.99
N LYS A 243 -4.41 -13.90 -15.18
CA LYS A 243 -5.61 -13.13 -15.61
C LYS A 243 -6.82 -13.36 -14.70
N ASN A 244 -6.90 -14.53 -14.10
CA ASN A 244 -7.98 -14.93 -13.20
C ASN A 244 -7.51 -14.98 -11.74
N PHE A 245 -6.58 -14.10 -11.34
CA PHE A 245 -5.94 -14.13 -10.03
C PHE A 245 -6.95 -14.17 -8.87
N GLU A 246 -8.08 -13.48 -8.95
CA GLU A 246 -9.12 -13.47 -7.90
C GLU A 246 -9.75 -14.84 -7.64
N ARG A 247 -9.58 -15.81 -8.55
CA ARG A 247 -10.11 -17.17 -8.42
C ARG A 247 -9.08 -18.15 -7.86
N LEU A 248 -7.81 -17.76 -7.79
CA LEU A 248 -6.74 -18.59 -7.26
C LEU A 248 -6.91 -18.74 -5.74
N GLU A 249 -6.82 -19.97 -5.24
CA GLU A 249 -6.95 -20.23 -3.79
C GLU A 249 -5.83 -19.56 -3.01
N ASP A 250 -4.60 -19.53 -3.55
CA ASP A 250 -3.48 -18.85 -2.92
C ASP A 250 -3.76 -17.35 -2.74
N VAL A 251 -4.37 -16.67 -3.73
CA VAL A 251 -4.75 -15.25 -3.62
C VAL A 251 -5.89 -15.05 -2.62
N LYS A 252 -6.90 -15.92 -2.62
CA LYS A 252 -7.98 -15.88 -1.63
C LYS A 252 -7.47 -16.13 -0.21
N HIS A 253 -6.39 -16.89 -0.09
CA HIS A 253 -5.76 -17.19 1.20
C HIS A 253 -5.06 -15.95 1.80
N LEU A 254 -4.80 -14.91 1.02
CA LEU A 254 -4.22 -13.65 1.48
C LEU A 254 -5.24 -12.66 2.07
N ALA A 255 -6.54 -12.98 2.06
CA ALA A 255 -7.58 -12.14 2.67
C ALA A 255 -7.43 -12.12 4.20
N LEU A 256 -7.15 -10.94 4.80
CA LEU A 256 -6.86 -10.83 6.23
C LEU A 256 -7.99 -11.33 7.12
N ALA A 257 -9.25 -11.09 6.72
CA ALA A 257 -10.43 -11.54 7.45
C ALA A 257 -10.48 -13.07 7.66
N ARG A 258 -9.83 -13.86 6.80
CA ARG A 258 -9.78 -15.32 6.90
C ARG A 258 -8.87 -15.85 8.00
N HIS A 259 -7.98 -14.99 8.51
CA HIS A 259 -6.98 -15.34 9.52
C HIS A 259 -7.22 -14.62 10.86
N ALA A 260 -8.43 -14.15 11.08
CA ALA A 260 -8.79 -13.40 12.28
C ALA A 260 -8.46 -14.17 13.57
N ASP A 261 -8.63 -15.49 13.58
CA ASP A 261 -8.36 -16.39 14.72
C ASP A 261 -6.87 -16.43 15.13
N ARG A 262 -5.97 -16.05 14.23
CA ARG A 262 -4.52 -16.01 14.48
C ARG A 262 -3.97 -14.58 14.63
N TRP A 263 -4.78 -13.56 14.30
CA TRP A 263 -4.35 -12.17 14.32
C TRP A 263 -4.23 -11.63 15.75
N THR A 264 -3.07 -11.10 16.09
CA THR A 264 -2.74 -10.65 17.45
C THR A 264 -2.45 -9.15 17.56
N GLN A 265 -2.27 -8.47 16.44
CA GLN A 265 -1.91 -7.05 16.39
C GLN A 265 -3.12 -6.17 16.65
N LYS A 266 -2.98 -5.16 17.53
CA LYS A 266 -3.93 -4.06 17.55
C LYS A 266 -3.99 -3.46 16.14
N THR A 267 -5.17 -3.14 15.65
CA THR A 267 -5.36 -2.81 14.24
C THR A 267 -6.07 -1.48 14.07
N PHE A 268 -5.48 -0.60 13.24
CA PHE A 268 -6.13 0.64 12.79
C PHE A 268 -6.56 0.48 11.34
N LEU A 269 -7.84 0.74 11.06
CA LEU A 269 -8.42 0.64 9.73
C LEU A 269 -9.17 1.92 9.38
N THR A 270 -8.89 2.48 8.21
CA THR A 270 -9.71 3.55 7.60
C THR A 270 -9.75 3.40 6.09
N ASP A 271 -10.84 3.87 5.50
CA ASP A 271 -10.96 3.98 4.06
C ASP A 271 -11.93 5.11 3.71
N GLY A 272 -11.88 5.58 2.45
CA GLY A 272 -12.92 6.41 1.88
C GLY A 272 -14.27 5.69 1.85
N ASN A 273 -15.27 6.34 1.23
CA ASN A 273 -16.60 5.75 1.04
C ASN A 273 -17.05 5.73 -0.42
N THR A 274 -16.17 6.12 -1.33
CA THR A 274 -16.48 6.27 -2.76
C THR A 274 -15.37 5.63 -3.59
N ASN A 275 -15.73 4.63 -4.41
CA ASN A 275 -14.85 3.92 -5.32
C ASN A 275 -13.54 3.40 -4.68
N THR A 276 -13.69 2.69 -3.57
CA THR A 276 -12.60 2.23 -2.71
C THR A 276 -12.92 0.86 -2.09
N PHE A 277 -12.10 0.38 -1.15
CA PHE A 277 -12.18 -0.97 -0.54
C PHE A 277 -12.97 -1.00 0.78
N THR A 278 -13.87 -0.07 1.01
CA THR A 278 -14.64 0.07 2.27
C THR A 278 -15.25 -1.24 2.73
N LYS A 279 -15.84 -2.02 1.80
CA LYS A 279 -16.45 -3.32 2.13
C LYS A 279 -15.43 -4.31 2.72
N GLN A 280 -14.20 -4.34 2.19
CA GLN A 280 -13.13 -5.20 2.70
C GLN A 280 -12.68 -4.74 4.10
N MET A 281 -12.58 -3.42 4.31
CA MET A 281 -12.31 -2.83 5.63
C MET A 281 -13.37 -3.25 6.66
N GLU A 282 -14.65 -3.12 6.33
CA GLU A 282 -15.75 -3.52 7.21
C GLU A 282 -15.74 -5.01 7.53
N GLN A 283 -15.52 -5.86 6.52
CA GLN A 283 -15.42 -7.31 6.68
C GLN A 283 -14.25 -7.71 7.59
N THR A 284 -13.08 -7.11 7.37
CA THR A 284 -11.88 -7.36 8.17
C THR A 284 -12.07 -6.90 9.62
N ALA A 285 -12.58 -5.69 9.82
CA ALA A 285 -12.87 -5.16 11.14
C ALA A 285 -13.83 -6.08 11.89
N SER A 286 -14.95 -6.47 11.26
CA SER A 286 -15.94 -7.37 11.87
C SER A 286 -15.37 -8.76 12.21
N ALA A 287 -14.52 -9.32 11.34
CA ALA A 287 -13.88 -10.61 11.60
C ALA A 287 -12.93 -10.54 12.80
N PHE A 288 -12.12 -9.48 12.86
CA PHE A 288 -11.16 -9.26 13.94
C PHE A 288 -11.85 -9.00 15.30
N GLU A 289 -12.86 -8.13 15.32
CA GLU A 289 -13.65 -7.82 16.54
C GLU A 289 -14.35 -9.06 17.12
N LYS A 290 -14.87 -9.95 16.27
CA LYS A 290 -15.52 -11.21 16.67
C LYS A 290 -14.61 -12.14 17.47
N VAL A 291 -13.30 -12.09 17.23
CA VAL A 291 -12.30 -12.92 17.92
C VAL A 291 -11.57 -12.15 19.03
N GLY A 292 -12.00 -10.93 19.33
CA GLY A 292 -11.46 -10.12 20.42
C GLY A 292 -10.21 -9.30 20.06
N VAL A 293 -9.85 -9.17 18.79
CA VAL A 293 -8.79 -8.26 18.34
C VAL A 293 -9.24 -6.81 18.55
N LYS A 294 -8.37 -6.00 19.14
CA LYS A 294 -8.64 -4.56 19.32
C LYS A 294 -8.52 -3.84 17.97
N VAL A 295 -9.66 -3.37 17.46
CA VAL A 295 -9.74 -2.62 16.20
C VAL A 295 -10.15 -1.17 16.46
N THR A 296 -9.38 -0.23 15.92
CA THR A 296 -9.75 1.17 15.80
C THR A 296 -10.18 1.42 14.36
N LYS A 297 -11.47 1.36 14.09
CA LYS A 297 -12.05 1.61 12.78
C LYS A 297 -12.51 3.05 12.66
N VAL A 298 -12.03 3.77 11.64
CA VAL A 298 -12.50 5.10 11.26
C VAL A 298 -13.31 4.97 9.97
N ASP A 299 -14.62 5.15 10.10
CA ASP A 299 -15.60 4.87 9.05
C ASP A 299 -16.50 6.08 8.83
N TYR A 300 -16.63 6.49 7.58
CA TYR A 300 -17.45 7.61 7.13
C TYR A 300 -18.59 7.19 6.18
N THR A 301 -18.88 5.91 6.05
CA THR A 301 -19.94 5.39 5.15
C THR A 301 -21.32 5.96 5.45
N LYS A 302 -21.59 6.26 6.72
CA LYS A 302 -22.87 6.84 7.19
C LYS A 302 -22.89 8.36 7.22
N LYS A 303 -21.82 9.02 6.76
CA LYS A 303 -21.73 10.49 6.70
C LYS A 303 -22.15 10.99 5.32
N ASN A 304 -22.83 12.13 5.27
CA ASN A 304 -23.15 12.79 4.00
C ASN A 304 -21.93 13.58 3.49
N VAL A 305 -20.89 12.84 3.13
CA VAL A 305 -19.61 13.34 2.61
C VAL A 305 -19.07 12.35 1.59
N VAL A 306 -18.45 12.85 0.53
CA VAL A 306 -17.77 12.05 -0.48
C VAL A 306 -16.28 12.01 -0.15
N LEU A 307 -15.77 10.84 0.17
CA LEU A 307 -14.36 10.60 0.45
C LEU A 307 -13.84 9.54 -0.52
N ASN A 308 -12.97 9.97 -1.39
CA ASN A 308 -12.31 9.07 -2.34
C ASN A 308 -11.29 8.16 -1.67
N HIS A 309 -10.78 7.21 -2.42
CA HIS A 309 -9.64 6.39 -2.03
C HIS A 309 -8.48 7.29 -1.56
N GLU A 310 -7.84 6.94 -0.46
CA GLU A 310 -6.69 7.68 0.12
C GLU A 310 -6.98 9.15 0.54
N TYR A 311 -8.23 9.44 0.88
CA TYR A 311 -8.66 10.77 1.36
C TYR A 311 -7.84 11.31 2.54
N GLN A 312 -7.25 10.43 3.34
CA GLN A 312 -6.52 10.74 4.58
C GLN A 312 -5.23 11.53 4.37
N PHE A 313 -4.71 11.56 3.16
CA PHE A 313 -3.48 12.31 2.85
C PHE A 313 -3.72 13.79 2.58
N ASP A 314 -4.96 14.19 2.28
CA ASP A 314 -5.32 15.60 2.00
C ASP A 314 -5.84 16.32 3.25
N PHE A 315 -4.99 17.07 3.91
CA PHE A 315 -5.33 17.85 5.11
C PHE A 315 -6.25 19.06 4.85
N SER A 316 -6.60 19.39 3.62
CA SER A 316 -7.72 20.31 3.34
C SER A 316 -9.07 19.71 3.76
N ASN A 317 -9.12 18.39 3.89
CA ASN A 317 -10.31 17.63 4.25
C ASN A 317 -10.39 17.47 5.77
N LYS A 318 -11.49 17.92 6.38
CA LYS A 318 -11.73 17.78 7.82
C LYS A 318 -11.72 16.33 8.29
N GLN A 319 -12.24 15.39 7.49
CA GLN A 319 -12.25 13.97 7.82
C GLN A 319 -10.84 13.37 7.82
N ALA A 320 -9.96 13.86 6.94
CA ALA A 320 -8.55 13.48 6.95
C ALA A 320 -7.87 13.93 8.26
N GLN A 321 -8.11 15.18 8.68
CA GLN A 321 -7.60 15.71 9.95
C GLN A 321 -8.12 14.90 11.15
N GLU A 322 -9.42 14.61 11.21
CA GLU A 322 -10.03 13.78 12.26
C GLU A 322 -9.44 12.37 12.29
N THR A 323 -9.24 11.77 11.12
CA THR A 323 -8.62 10.44 10.98
C THR A 323 -7.17 10.45 11.46
N TYR A 324 -6.41 11.48 11.08
CA TYR A 324 -5.04 11.64 11.53
C TYR A 324 -4.93 11.73 13.05
N GLN A 325 -5.78 12.52 13.72
CA GLN A 325 -5.78 12.63 15.17
C GLN A 325 -6.08 11.28 15.86
N LYS A 326 -7.01 10.49 15.31
CA LYS A 326 -7.29 9.14 15.80
C LYS A 326 -6.11 8.19 15.57
N LEU A 327 -5.42 8.31 14.44
CA LEU A 327 -4.22 7.53 14.16
C LEU A 327 -3.11 7.86 15.16
N VAL A 328 -2.85 9.15 15.42
CA VAL A 328 -1.87 9.59 16.43
C VAL A 328 -2.22 9.07 17.83
N ALA A 329 -3.50 9.09 18.20
CA ALA A 329 -3.97 8.52 19.47
C ALA A 329 -3.71 7.01 19.55
N PHE A 330 -4.05 6.27 18.47
CA PHE A 330 -3.79 4.84 18.36
C PHE A 330 -2.30 4.48 18.49
N PHE A 331 -1.42 5.29 17.95
CA PHE A 331 0.03 5.09 18.07
C PHE A 331 0.53 5.23 19.52
N LYS A 332 -0.11 6.10 20.32
CA LYS A 332 0.26 6.39 21.71
C LYS A 332 -0.31 5.39 22.74
N GLU A 333 -1.22 4.51 22.33
CA GLU A 333 -1.74 3.39 23.15
C GLU A 333 -0.69 2.28 23.34
#